data_d80c0884ece050268da6596a29272b97
#
_entry.id   d80c0884ece050268da6596a29272b97
#
_cell.length_a   1.000
_cell.length_b   1.000
_cell.length_c   1.000
_cell.angle_alpha   90.00
_cell.angle_beta   90.00
_cell.angle_gamma   90.00
#
_symmetry.space_group_name_H-M   'P 1'
#
loop_
_entity.id
_entity.type
_entity.pdbx_description
1 polymer ?
#
loop_
_entity_poly.entity_id
_entity_poly.type
_entity_poly.pdbx_seq_one_letter_code
_entity_poly.pdbx_strand_id
1 'polypeptide(L)'
;MTRKTTLRLLALALTALVSAPRSEATQHGRPRLVVTMMVDQMTWDYLYRYQARFVDGGFKRLLSRGFNCENTRINYIPAYTAIGHSSVHTGSVPAIHGIAGNDFFKDGKPIYCTQDTLVASVGVPNGKSGQMSPRNLLTTTIADELRIATNFRSKSIGVAIKDRASILPAGHTTNGAYWLDDASGHFITSTYYRTDLPDWVKKFNARGRVKVLLSQGWKPLYDLKTYRESTADKNDYEQPWGKKGEIPATLPLDTKKLMKTEGLGVIRTTPFGNTLTFEIAKAAIEGEHLGEGEDTDFLAMSHSATDYVGHRYGTFAVETEDTYLRLDRDLADFLSYLDKKVGEGEYIFILTADHAAAHNLT
;
A
#
# COMPACT_ATOMS: atom_id res chain seq x y z
N MET A 1 -27.58 45.92 44.42
CA MET A 1 -28.15 45.36 43.19
C MET A 1 -29.47 44.72 43.50
N THR A 2 -30.55 45.19 42.88
CA THR A 2 -31.92 44.73 43.19
C THR A 2 -32.18 43.36 42.53
N ARG A 3 -32.98 42.52 43.18
CA ARG A 3 -33.39 41.18 42.72
C ARG A 3 -33.82 41.16 41.23
N LYS A 4 -34.35 42.27 40.71
CA LYS A 4 -34.73 42.42 39.28
C LYS A 4 -33.55 42.51 38.33
N THR A 5 -32.43 43.09 38.79
CA THR A 5 -31.19 43.22 37.97
C THR A 5 -30.46 41.89 37.86
N THR A 6 -30.46 41.08 38.91
CA THR A 6 -29.87 39.73 38.92
C THR A 6 -30.63 38.76 38.02
N LEU A 7 -31.98 38.83 38.00
CA LEU A 7 -32.84 37.98 37.12
C LEU A 7 -32.62 38.34 35.64
N ARG A 8 -32.43 39.62 35.30
CA ARG A 8 -32.16 40.06 33.90
C ARG A 8 -30.79 39.62 33.41
N LEU A 9 -29.78 39.64 34.29
CA LEU A 9 -28.43 39.13 33.93
C LEU A 9 -28.41 37.61 33.77
N LEU A 10 -29.16 36.87 34.57
CA LEU A 10 -29.29 35.42 34.39
C LEU A 10 -30.07 35.05 33.11
N ALA A 11 -31.09 35.80 32.74
CA ALA A 11 -31.83 35.59 31.50
C ALA A 11 -31.00 35.89 30.26
N LEU A 12 -30.12 36.96 30.29
CA LEU A 12 -29.18 37.24 29.20
C LEU A 12 -28.08 36.19 29.08
N ALA A 13 -27.60 35.65 30.21
CA ALA A 13 -26.60 34.60 30.20
C ALA A 13 -27.16 33.25 29.63
N LEU A 14 -28.45 32.96 29.94
CA LEU A 14 -29.12 31.78 29.40
C LEU A 14 -29.40 31.90 27.89
N THR A 15 -29.75 33.10 27.39
CA THR A 15 -29.94 33.31 25.94
C THR A 15 -28.62 33.31 25.17
N ALA A 16 -27.49 33.74 25.77
CA ALA A 16 -26.18 33.66 25.15
C ALA A 16 -25.68 32.18 25.02
N LEU A 17 -26.08 31.31 25.93
CA LEU A 17 -25.76 29.87 25.85
C LEU A 17 -26.58 29.11 24.75
N VAL A 18 -27.74 29.61 24.36
CA VAL A 18 -28.58 29.00 23.34
C VAL A 18 -28.22 29.50 21.94
N SER A 19 -27.48 30.60 21.83
CA SER A 19 -27.04 31.19 20.55
C SER A 19 -25.55 30.92 20.22
N ALA A 20 -24.85 30.06 20.96
CA ALA A 20 -23.59 29.53 20.44
C ALA A 20 -23.87 28.82 19.12
N PRO A 21 -23.19 29.19 18.03
CA PRO A 21 -23.36 28.44 16.80
C PRO A 21 -23.05 26.97 17.12
N ARG A 22 -24.07 26.12 17.06
CA ARG A 22 -23.81 24.70 16.97
C ARG A 22 -22.94 24.60 15.73
N SER A 23 -21.67 24.25 15.91
CA SER A 23 -20.92 23.67 14.84
C SER A 23 -21.81 22.55 14.30
N GLU A 24 -22.44 22.77 13.17
CA GLU A 24 -22.97 21.68 12.37
C GLU A 24 -21.75 20.82 12.09
N ALA A 25 -21.54 19.80 12.92
CA ALA A 25 -20.79 18.66 12.49
C ALA A 25 -21.49 18.26 11.20
N THR A 26 -20.91 18.62 10.07
CA THR A 26 -21.32 18.12 8.77
C THR A 26 -21.50 16.62 9.01
N GLN A 27 -22.73 16.13 8.95
CA GLN A 27 -23.00 14.70 8.89
C GLN A 27 -22.32 14.26 7.60
N HIS A 28 -21.01 13.97 7.69
CA HIS A 28 -20.34 13.23 6.65
C HIS A 28 -21.08 11.90 6.61
N GLY A 29 -21.77 11.66 5.52
CA GLY A 29 -22.36 10.36 5.22
C GLY A 29 -21.27 9.29 5.37
N ARG A 30 -21.67 8.03 5.36
CA ARG A 30 -20.70 6.93 5.32
C ARG A 30 -19.80 7.14 4.09
N PRO A 31 -18.47 6.95 4.21
CA PRO A 31 -17.59 7.05 3.05
C PRO A 31 -18.01 6.00 2.01
N ARG A 32 -17.98 6.36 0.76
CA ARG A 32 -18.28 5.45 -0.36
C ARG A 32 -17.17 4.44 -0.58
N LEU A 33 -15.92 4.84 -0.29
CA LEU A 33 -14.73 4.00 -0.45
C LEU A 33 -13.76 4.23 0.71
N VAL A 34 -13.22 3.14 1.26
CA VAL A 34 -12.05 3.18 2.14
C VAL A 34 -10.86 2.61 1.37
N VAL A 35 -9.78 3.38 1.29
CA VAL A 35 -8.52 2.96 0.68
C VAL A 35 -7.46 2.85 1.76
N THR A 36 -6.85 1.69 1.93
CA THR A 36 -5.64 1.53 2.73
C THR A 36 -4.43 1.44 1.81
N MET A 37 -3.45 2.31 2.00
CA MET A 37 -2.16 2.30 1.32
C MET A 37 -1.09 1.90 2.31
N MET A 38 -0.59 0.68 2.16
CA MET A 38 0.60 0.22 2.89
C MET A 38 1.85 0.57 2.07
N VAL A 39 2.80 1.27 2.68
CA VAL A 39 4.11 1.53 2.07
C VAL A 39 5.13 0.64 2.79
N ASP A 40 5.47 -0.46 2.15
CA ASP A 40 6.32 -1.53 2.69
C ASP A 40 7.72 -0.99 3.04
N GLN A 41 8.18 -1.24 4.27
CA GLN A 41 9.47 -0.80 4.82
C GLN A 41 9.61 0.74 4.98
N MET A 42 8.53 1.51 4.98
CA MET A 42 8.64 2.97 5.11
C MET A 42 8.99 3.37 6.55
N THR A 43 10.17 3.98 6.74
CA THR A 43 10.52 4.59 8.01
C THR A 43 9.84 5.95 8.15
N TRP A 44 9.44 6.32 9.38
CA TRP A 44 8.71 7.56 9.64
C TRP A 44 9.52 8.82 9.23
N ASP A 45 10.83 8.75 9.33
CA ASP A 45 11.74 9.85 9.03
C ASP A 45 11.76 10.23 7.53
N TYR A 46 11.40 9.34 6.60
CA TYR A 46 11.31 9.67 5.17
C TYR A 46 10.31 10.79 4.90
N LEU A 47 9.22 10.86 5.68
CA LEU A 47 8.23 11.94 5.53
C LEU A 47 8.80 13.32 5.85
N TYR A 48 9.78 13.40 6.76
CA TYR A 48 10.44 14.64 7.15
C TYR A 48 11.72 14.88 6.33
N ARG A 49 12.51 13.84 6.11
CA ARG A 49 13.78 13.89 5.38
C ARG A 49 13.58 14.41 3.96
N TYR A 50 12.56 13.92 3.25
CA TYR A 50 12.30 14.30 1.86
C TYR A 50 11.23 15.38 1.71
N GLN A 51 10.68 15.91 2.80
CA GLN A 51 9.53 16.83 2.80
C GLN A 51 9.71 18.04 1.89
N ALA A 52 10.92 18.63 1.87
CA ALA A 52 11.19 19.81 1.04
C ALA A 52 10.97 19.57 -0.46
N ARG A 53 11.09 18.32 -0.90
CA ARG A 53 11.01 17.92 -2.32
C ARG A 53 9.68 17.27 -2.71
N PHE A 54 8.82 16.95 -1.73
CA PHE A 54 7.49 16.44 -2.00
C PHE A 54 6.60 17.47 -2.67
N VAL A 55 5.71 17.00 -3.56
CA VAL A 55 4.69 17.85 -4.19
C VAL A 55 3.52 18.09 -3.24
N ASP A 56 2.78 19.18 -3.44
CA ASP A 56 1.71 19.56 -2.52
C ASP A 56 0.53 18.57 -2.51
N GLY A 57 0.31 17.86 -3.64
CA GLY A 57 -0.79 16.90 -3.78
C GLY A 57 -0.53 15.50 -3.19
N GLY A 58 0.72 15.17 -2.83
CA GLY A 58 1.14 13.87 -2.33
C GLY A 58 1.19 13.77 -0.81
N PHE A 59 2.33 13.35 -0.25
CA PHE A 59 2.51 13.24 1.20
C PHE A 59 2.21 14.53 1.95
N LYS A 60 2.58 15.70 1.39
CA LYS A 60 2.25 17.00 2.02
C LYS A 60 0.74 17.20 2.16
N ARG A 61 -0.07 16.78 1.19
CA ARG A 61 -1.53 16.82 1.30
C ARG A 61 -2.02 16.00 2.48
N LEU A 62 -1.52 14.77 2.65
CA LEU A 62 -1.92 13.90 3.75
C LEU A 62 -1.49 14.47 5.11
N LEU A 63 -0.27 14.98 5.22
CA LEU A 63 0.24 15.57 6.45
C LEU A 63 -0.48 16.87 6.85
N SER A 64 -0.89 17.70 5.88
CA SER A 64 -1.50 19.00 6.15
C SER A 64 -3.02 18.96 6.29
N ARG A 65 -3.69 18.00 5.66
CA ARG A 65 -5.16 17.91 5.63
C ARG A 65 -5.70 16.67 6.35
N GLY A 66 -4.84 15.70 6.67
CA GLY A 66 -5.20 14.47 7.34
C GLY A 66 -4.96 14.53 8.86
N PHE A 67 -5.32 13.42 9.53
CA PHE A 67 -4.96 13.17 10.92
C PHE A 67 -3.65 12.38 10.95
N ASN A 68 -2.61 12.92 11.59
CA ASN A 68 -1.30 12.29 11.69
C ASN A 68 -1.11 11.63 13.06
N CYS A 69 -0.89 10.32 13.08
CA CYS A 69 -0.61 9.54 14.28
C CYS A 69 0.90 9.52 14.57
N GLU A 70 1.44 10.58 15.18
CA GLU A 70 2.89 10.77 15.37
C GLU A 70 3.54 9.79 16.35
N ASN A 71 2.77 9.12 17.20
CA ASN A 71 3.29 8.20 18.23
C ASN A 71 2.79 6.76 18.03
N THR A 72 2.68 6.33 16.79
CA THR A 72 2.32 4.94 16.47
C THR A 72 3.53 4.04 16.63
N ARG A 73 3.37 2.92 17.34
CA ARG A 73 4.44 1.96 17.60
C ARG A 73 3.98 0.54 17.28
N ILE A 74 4.86 -0.24 16.66
CA ILE A 74 4.70 -1.68 16.50
C ILE A 74 4.99 -2.33 17.86
N ASN A 75 4.08 -3.16 18.35
CA ASN A 75 4.13 -3.79 19.66
C ASN A 75 4.48 -5.30 19.62
N TYR A 76 5.05 -5.75 18.50
CA TYR A 76 5.45 -7.15 18.27
C TYR A 76 6.79 -7.23 17.54
N ILE A 77 7.47 -8.35 17.67
CA ILE A 77 8.69 -8.73 16.96
C ILE A 77 8.62 -10.22 16.56
N PRO A 78 9.24 -10.59 15.41
CA PRO A 78 9.88 -9.73 14.42
C PRO A 78 8.88 -8.89 13.64
N ALA A 79 9.35 -7.80 13.01
CA ALA A 79 8.54 -6.94 12.15
C ALA A 79 8.87 -7.28 10.68
N TYR A 80 8.02 -8.10 10.06
CA TYR A 80 8.11 -8.54 8.66
C TYR A 80 6.83 -8.21 7.90
N THR A 81 6.91 -8.19 6.57
CA THR A 81 5.80 -7.83 5.68
C THR A 81 4.48 -8.55 6.05
N ALA A 82 4.50 -9.89 6.15
CA ALA A 82 3.28 -10.64 6.44
C ALA A 82 2.66 -10.28 7.79
N ILE A 83 3.50 -10.11 8.82
CA ILE A 83 3.05 -9.74 10.16
C ILE A 83 2.43 -8.35 10.18
N GLY A 84 3.13 -7.36 9.59
CA GLY A 84 2.67 -5.98 9.59
C GLY A 84 1.36 -5.81 8.83
N HIS A 85 1.27 -6.38 7.63
CA HIS A 85 0.04 -6.35 6.83
C HIS A 85 -1.14 -7.01 7.55
N SER A 86 -0.91 -8.18 8.19
CA SER A 86 -1.94 -8.84 8.98
C SER A 86 -2.35 -8.01 10.19
N SER A 87 -1.37 -7.53 10.98
CA SER A 87 -1.66 -6.79 12.22
C SER A 87 -2.44 -5.52 11.99
N VAL A 88 -2.08 -4.74 10.96
CA VAL A 88 -2.80 -3.49 10.62
C VAL A 88 -4.23 -3.78 10.20
N HIS A 89 -4.46 -4.78 9.35
CA HIS A 89 -5.78 -5.03 8.78
C HIS A 89 -6.68 -5.91 9.66
N THR A 90 -6.12 -6.62 10.66
CA THR A 90 -6.92 -7.36 11.66
C THR A 90 -7.10 -6.59 12.96
N GLY A 91 -6.32 -5.50 13.18
CA GLY A 91 -6.30 -4.80 14.46
C GLY A 91 -5.76 -5.66 15.62
N SER A 92 -4.98 -6.72 15.31
CA SER A 92 -4.51 -7.69 16.29
C SER A 92 -3.00 -7.97 16.16
N VAL A 93 -2.49 -8.95 16.87
CA VAL A 93 -1.07 -9.29 16.95
C VAL A 93 -0.83 -10.73 16.49
N PRO A 94 0.41 -11.14 16.16
CA PRO A 94 0.75 -12.47 15.67
C PRO A 94 0.19 -13.63 16.49
N ALA A 95 0.16 -13.49 17.82
CA ALA A 95 -0.39 -14.51 18.71
C ALA A 95 -1.91 -14.76 18.51
N ILE A 96 -2.62 -13.79 17.92
CA ILE A 96 -4.05 -13.86 17.68
C ILE A 96 -4.33 -14.19 16.20
N HIS A 97 -3.73 -13.43 15.27
CA HIS A 97 -4.00 -13.65 13.84
C HIS A 97 -3.20 -14.80 13.21
N GLY A 98 -2.25 -15.41 13.93
CA GLY A 98 -1.56 -16.63 13.54
C GLY A 98 -0.43 -16.47 12.52
N ILE A 99 -0.19 -15.29 11.98
CA ILE A 99 0.90 -15.01 11.05
C ILE A 99 2.14 -14.59 11.83
N ALA A 100 3.08 -15.54 12.00
CA ALA A 100 4.27 -15.35 12.84
C ALA A 100 5.51 -14.86 12.06
N GLY A 101 5.45 -14.82 10.73
CA GLY A 101 6.54 -14.42 9.83
C GLY A 101 6.10 -14.46 8.37
N ASN A 102 7.02 -14.12 7.47
CA ASN A 102 6.83 -14.45 6.04
C ASN A 102 6.89 -15.97 5.86
N ASP A 103 7.83 -16.60 6.54
CA ASP A 103 7.98 -18.05 6.68
C ASP A 103 7.98 -18.37 8.18
N PHE A 104 7.28 -19.43 8.57
CA PHE A 104 7.21 -19.88 9.96
C PHE A 104 6.90 -21.38 10.05
N PHE A 105 7.00 -21.96 11.25
CA PHE A 105 6.68 -23.36 11.46
C PHE A 105 5.22 -23.51 11.90
N LYS A 106 4.48 -24.40 11.23
CA LYS A 106 3.15 -24.85 11.61
C LYS A 106 3.14 -26.37 11.69
N ASP A 107 2.73 -26.92 12.82
CA ASP A 107 2.71 -28.37 13.07
C ASP A 107 4.06 -29.05 12.75
N GLY A 108 5.16 -28.39 13.14
CA GLY A 108 6.54 -28.88 12.93
C GLY A 108 7.06 -28.79 11.50
N LYS A 109 6.31 -28.16 10.57
CA LYS A 109 6.71 -28.00 9.16
C LYS A 109 6.91 -26.54 8.82
N PRO A 110 7.96 -26.18 8.05
CA PRO A 110 8.12 -24.85 7.53
C PRO A 110 7.03 -24.58 6.50
N ILE A 111 6.38 -23.42 6.61
CA ILE A 111 5.36 -22.95 5.66
C ILE A 111 5.61 -21.49 5.32
N TYR A 112 5.25 -21.10 4.11
CA TYR A 112 5.13 -19.70 3.74
C TYR A 112 3.74 -19.17 4.12
N CYS A 113 3.64 -17.94 4.60
CA CYS A 113 2.46 -17.39 5.26
C CYS A 113 1.14 -17.49 4.47
N THR A 114 1.20 -17.38 3.15
CA THR A 114 0.02 -17.50 2.26
C THR A 114 -0.03 -18.80 1.47
N GLN A 115 0.96 -19.70 1.64
CA GLN A 115 0.99 -20.96 0.90
C GLN A 115 -0.28 -21.80 1.13
N ASP A 116 -0.88 -22.22 0.03
CA ASP A 116 -2.03 -23.13 0.03
C ASP A 116 -1.98 -24.07 -1.17
N THR A 117 -1.60 -25.32 -0.93
CA THR A 117 -1.51 -26.35 -1.98
C THR A 117 -2.86 -26.90 -2.42
N LEU A 118 -3.95 -26.50 -1.76
CA LEU A 118 -5.32 -26.90 -2.12
C LEU A 118 -5.94 -25.99 -3.19
N VAL A 119 -5.24 -24.93 -3.57
CA VAL A 119 -5.68 -23.99 -4.60
C VAL A 119 -4.73 -23.99 -5.81
N ALA A 120 -5.24 -23.57 -6.95
CA ALA A 120 -4.48 -23.45 -8.19
C ALA A 120 -4.31 -21.99 -8.61
N SER A 121 -3.29 -21.73 -9.42
CA SER A 121 -3.07 -20.41 -10.04
C SER A 121 -4.17 -20.08 -11.03
N VAL A 122 -4.63 -18.84 -11.04
CA VAL A 122 -5.56 -18.28 -12.02
C VAL A 122 -4.90 -17.09 -12.71
N GLY A 123 -4.79 -17.16 -14.02
CA GLY A 123 -4.13 -16.15 -14.87
C GLY A 123 -2.77 -16.56 -15.44
N VAL A 124 -2.19 -17.66 -14.94
CA VAL A 124 -1.00 -18.30 -15.53
C VAL A 124 -1.19 -19.81 -15.52
N PRO A 125 -0.84 -20.52 -16.60
CA PRO A 125 -0.98 -21.99 -16.66
C PRO A 125 0.08 -22.64 -15.78
N ASN A 126 -0.32 -23.66 -15.01
CA ASN A 126 0.55 -24.58 -14.26
C ASN A 126 1.59 -23.92 -13.33
N GLY A 127 1.37 -22.67 -12.92
CA GLY A 127 2.26 -21.95 -12.02
C GLY A 127 1.98 -22.27 -10.56
N LYS A 128 3.05 -22.31 -9.73
CA LYS A 128 2.91 -22.37 -8.25
C LYS A 128 2.69 -20.99 -7.63
N SER A 129 2.95 -19.91 -8.38
CA SER A 129 2.85 -18.52 -7.92
C SER A 129 1.43 -18.12 -7.46
N GLY A 130 0.41 -18.86 -7.89
CA GLY A 130 -0.97 -18.67 -7.45
C GLY A 130 -1.45 -19.71 -6.42
N GLN A 131 -0.60 -20.61 -5.92
CA GLN A 131 -0.98 -21.53 -4.83
C GLN A 131 -0.94 -20.81 -3.48
N MET A 132 -1.75 -19.75 -3.36
CA MET A 132 -1.75 -18.81 -2.25
C MET A 132 -3.19 -18.49 -1.83
N SER A 133 -3.42 -18.38 -0.52
CA SER A 133 -4.71 -17.99 0.07
C SER A 133 -4.53 -17.41 1.47
N PRO A 134 -5.56 -16.81 2.09
CA PRO A 134 -5.53 -16.35 3.47
C PRO A 134 -5.72 -17.48 4.51
N ARG A 135 -5.66 -18.73 4.14
CA ARG A 135 -6.01 -19.88 5.00
C ARG A 135 -5.23 -19.94 6.32
N ASN A 136 -4.01 -19.39 6.36
CA ASN A 136 -3.20 -19.36 7.58
C ASN A 136 -3.51 -18.17 8.48
N LEU A 137 -4.26 -17.18 8.01
CA LEU A 137 -4.78 -16.07 8.82
C LEU A 137 -5.94 -16.59 9.68
N LEU A 138 -5.84 -16.47 11.00
CA LEU A 138 -6.79 -17.08 11.93
C LEU A 138 -7.89 -16.13 12.40
N THR A 139 -7.85 -14.88 11.99
CA THR A 139 -8.84 -13.85 12.31
C THR A 139 -9.40 -13.22 11.05
N THR A 140 -10.56 -12.57 11.18
CA THR A 140 -11.10 -11.69 10.15
C THR A 140 -10.28 -10.40 10.04
N THR A 141 -10.33 -9.77 8.86
CA THR A 141 -9.79 -8.43 8.62
C THR A 141 -10.90 -7.40 8.68
N ILE A 142 -10.53 -6.12 8.72
CA ILE A 142 -11.51 -5.02 8.61
C ILE A 142 -12.33 -5.12 7.30
N ALA A 143 -11.74 -5.64 6.22
CA ALA A 143 -12.44 -5.90 4.97
C ALA A 143 -13.48 -7.02 5.11
N ASP A 144 -13.14 -8.10 5.84
CA ASP A 144 -14.08 -9.17 6.15
C ASP A 144 -15.26 -8.65 6.99
N GLU A 145 -14.95 -7.90 8.07
CA GLU A 145 -15.96 -7.33 8.97
C GLU A 145 -16.90 -6.37 8.24
N LEU A 146 -16.35 -5.51 7.36
CA LEU A 146 -17.17 -4.62 6.53
C LEU A 146 -18.14 -5.42 5.64
N ARG A 147 -17.68 -6.48 5.00
CA ARG A 147 -18.51 -7.33 4.15
C ARG A 147 -19.59 -8.06 4.96
N ILE A 148 -19.22 -8.59 6.13
CA ILE A 148 -20.19 -9.24 7.04
C ILE A 148 -21.24 -8.22 7.50
N ALA A 149 -20.82 -7.04 7.96
CA ALA A 149 -21.72 -5.99 8.46
C ALA A 149 -22.70 -5.48 7.39
N THR A 150 -22.33 -5.54 6.12
CA THR A 150 -23.17 -5.14 4.99
C THR A 150 -23.88 -6.32 4.33
N ASN A 151 -23.88 -7.50 4.96
CA ASN A 151 -24.42 -8.73 4.38
C ASN A 151 -23.87 -8.98 2.96
N PHE A 152 -22.55 -8.85 2.80
CA PHE A 152 -21.76 -9.04 1.56
C PHE A 152 -22.12 -8.11 0.40
N ARG A 153 -22.79 -6.98 0.63
CA ARG A 153 -23.05 -5.98 -0.40
C ARG A 153 -21.83 -5.11 -0.68
N SER A 154 -21.04 -4.78 0.35
CA SER A 154 -19.76 -4.11 0.18
C SER A 154 -18.80 -4.96 -0.65
N LYS A 155 -18.05 -4.31 -1.52
CA LYS A 155 -16.97 -4.94 -2.27
C LYS A 155 -15.65 -4.67 -1.57
N SER A 156 -14.74 -5.65 -1.61
CA SER A 156 -13.37 -5.48 -1.15
C SER A 156 -12.40 -6.10 -2.14
N ILE A 157 -11.27 -5.41 -2.40
CA ILE A 157 -10.23 -5.84 -3.33
C ILE A 157 -8.87 -5.61 -2.68
N GLY A 158 -7.95 -6.58 -2.86
CA GLY A 158 -6.55 -6.45 -2.51
C GLY A 158 -5.66 -6.40 -3.75
N VAL A 159 -4.70 -5.47 -3.82
CA VAL A 159 -3.71 -5.39 -4.90
C VAL A 159 -2.32 -5.09 -4.38
N ALA A 160 -1.32 -5.85 -4.82
CA ALA A 160 0.09 -5.61 -4.53
C ALA A 160 0.98 -6.36 -5.53
N ILE A 161 2.27 -6.05 -5.56
CA ILE A 161 3.22 -6.89 -6.30
C ILE A 161 3.65 -8.13 -5.49
N LYS A 162 3.53 -8.13 -4.15
CA LYS A 162 3.70 -9.31 -3.28
C LYS A 162 2.33 -9.98 -3.02
N ASP A 163 2.26 -11.29 -3.10
CA ASP A 163 1.05 -12.09 -2.78
C ASP A 163 0.57 -11.83 -1.35
N ARG A 164 1.44 -11.95 -0.34
CA ARG A 164 1.10 -11.73 1.07
C ARG A 164 0.60 -10.32 1.36
N ALA A 165 1.11 -9.33 0.64
CA ALA A 165 0.71 -7.93 0.79
C ALA A 165 -0.63 -7.59 0.11
N SER A 166 -1.11 -8.45 -0.78
CA SER A 166 -2.44 -8.39 -1.37
C SER A 166 -3.45 -9.23 -0.58
N ILE A 167 -3.07 -10.47 -0.25
CA ILE A 167 -3.96 -11.49 0.31
C ILE A 167 -4.33 -11.19 1.77
N LEU A 168 -3.31 -10.94 2.62
CA LEU A 168 -3.53 -10.79 4.08
C LEU A 168 -4.37 -9.56 4.43
N PRO A 169 -4.20 -8.39 3.79
CA PRO A 169 -5.10 -7.26 3.96
C PRO A 169 -6.52 -7.49 3.45
N ALA A 170 -6.66 -8.18 2.32
CA ALA A 170 -7.95 -8.44 1.71
C ALA A 170 -8.82 -9.42 2.51
N GLY A 171 -8.19 -10.34 3.24
CA GLY A 171 -8.88 -11.28 4.12
C GLY A 171 -9.52 -12.45 3.39
N HIS A 172 -10.51 -13.05 4.08
CA HIS A 172 -11.12 -14.32 3.67
C HIS A 172 -12.28 -14.15 2.69
N THR A 173 -13.03 -13.08 2.83
CA THR A 173 -14.32 -12.91 2.13
C THR A 173 -14.25 -11.95 0.94
N THR A 174 -13.08 -11.43 0.64
CA THR A 174 -12.86 -10.43 -0.43
C THR A 174 -13.37 -10.89 -1.79
N ASN A 175 -13.76 -9.94 -2.64
CA ASN A 175 -14.13 -10.20 -4.04
C ASN A 175 -12.93 -10.60 -4.90
N GLY A 176 -11.70 -10.28 -4.45
CA GLY A 176 -10.47 -10.72 -5.10
C GLY A 176 -9.23 -10.12 -4.49
N ALA A 177 -8.15 -10.88 -4.50
CA ALA A 177 -6.80 -10.42 -4.22
C ALA A 177 -5.93 -10.74 -5.43
N TYR A 178 -5.15 -9.73 -5.89
CA TYR A 178 -4.35 -9.84 -7.10
C TYR A 178 -2.91 -9.45 -6.82
N TRP A 179 -1.96 -10.26 -7.31
CA TRP A 179 -0.52 -10.06 -7.12
C TRP A 179 0.25 -10.36 -8.40
N LEU A 180 1.49 -9.88 -8.46
CA LEU A 180 2.31 -9.98 -9.66
C LEU A 180 3.00 -11.35 -9.75
N ASP A 181 2.84 -12.02 -10.88
CA ASP A 181 3.67 -13.15 -11.28
C ASP A 181 4.91 -12.66 -12.05
N ASP A 182 6.10 -12.93 -11.52
CA ASP A 182 7.35 -12.42 -12.05
C ASP A 182 7.71 -13.01 -13.42
N ALA A 183 7.29 -14.24 -13.69
CA ALA A 183 7.62 -14.89 -14.94
C ALA A 183 6.86 -14.30 -16.11
N SER A 184 5.57 -14.04 -15.95
CA SER A 184 4.70 -13.49 -16.98
C SER A 184 4.65 -11.95 -16.97
N GLY A 185 4.88 -11.31 -15.82
CA GLY A 185 4.62 -9.90 -15.60
C GLY A 185 3.13 -9.56 -15.53
N HIS A 186 2.28 -10.55 -15.26
CA HIS A 186 0.84 -10.40 -15.14
C HIS A 186 0.40 -10.38 -13.68
N PHE A 187 -0.68 -9.66 -13.40
CA PHE A 187 -1.42 -9.84 -12.16
C PHE A 187 -2.25 -11.11 -12.24
N ILE A 188 -2.13 -11.94 -11.22
CA ILE A 188 -2.78 -13.24 -11.07
C ILE A 188 -3.58 -13.30 -9.78
N THR A 189 -4.34 -14.36 -9.60
CA THR A 189 -5.02 -14.71 -8.37
C THR A 189 -4.99 -16.24 -8.17
N SER A 190 -5.76 -16.76 -7.24
CA SER A 190 -5.92 -18.20 -7.00
C SER A 190 -7.39 -18.62 -7.07
N THR A 191 -7.57 -19.95 -7.21
CA THR A 191 -8.91 -20.55 -7.17
C THR A 191 -9.61 -20.41 -5.81
N TYR A 192 -8.92 -19.91 -4.76
CA TYR A 192 -9.54 -19.50 -3.51
C TYR A 192 -10.57 -18.39 -3.75
N TYR A 193 -10.21 -17.41 -4.59
CA TYR A 193 -11.04 -16.24 -4.85
C TYR A 193 -11.90 -16.39 -6.09
N ARG A 194 -11.35 -16.87 -7.18
CA ARG A 194 -12.01 -16.92 -8.49
C ARG A 194 -11.49 -18.09 -9.33
N THR A 195 -12.35 -18.61 -10.21
CA THR A 195 -11.97 -19.65 -11.19
C THR A 195 -11.41 -19.09 -12.48
N ASP A 196 -11.60 -17.78 -12.74
CA ASP A 196 -11.05 -17.04 -13.88
C ASP A 196 -10.75 -15.59 -13.50
N LEU A 197 -9.83 -14.94 -14.22
CA LEU A 197 -9.55 -13.52 -14.04
C LEU A 197 -10.74 -12.68 -14.53
N PRO A 198 -11.16 -11.64 -13.81
CA PRO A 198 -12.13 -10.70 -14.33
C PRO A 198 -11.60 -9.94 -15.54
N ASP A 199 -12.49 -9.47 -16.40
CA ASP A 199 -12.13 -8.82 -17.65
C ASP A 199 -11.21 -7.61 -17.48
N TRP A 200 -11.37 -6.86 -16.40
CA TRP A 200 -10.52 -5.71 -16.13
C TRP A 200 -9.06 -6.12 -15.85
N VAL A 201 -8.82 -7.25 -15.16
CA VAL A 201 -7.47 -7.80 -14.95
C VAL A 201 -6.90 -8.32 -16.26
N LYS A 202 -7.69 -9.06 -17.06
CA LYS A 202 -7.25 -9.52 -18.38
C LYS A 202 -6.86 -8.35 -19.28
N LYS A 203 -7.67 -7.29 -19.32
CA LYS A 203 -7.38 -6.05 -20.06
C LYS A 203 -6.13 -5.34 -19.54
N PHE A 204 -5.94 -5.29 -18.22
CA PHE A 204 -4.75 -4.72 -17.62
C PHE A 204 -3.50 -5.50 -18.03
N ASN A 205 -3.51 -6.83 -17.88
CA ASN A 205 -2.40 -7.71 -18.25
C ASN A 205 -2.04 -7.60 -19.73
N ALA A 206 -3.04 -7.51 -20.62
CA ALA A 206 -2.83 -7.35 -22.07
C ALA A 206 -2.06 -6.08 -22.45
N ARG A 207 -2.03 -5.04 -21.58
CA ARG A 207 -1.25 -3.82 -21.81
C ARG A 207 0.27 -4.02 -21.67
N GLY A 208 0.72 -5.15 -21.10
CA GLY A 208 2.14 -5.46 -20.92
C GLY A 208 2.91 -4.41 -20.11
N ARG A 209 2.28 -3.80 -19.10
CA ARG A 209 2.80 -2.62 -18.40
C ARG A 209 4.18 -2.82 -17.78
N VAL A 210 4.48 -4.01 -17.26
CA VAL A 210 5.80 -4.32 -16.69
C VAL A 210 6.92 -4.09 -17.73
N LYS A 211 6.74 -4.61 -18.95
CA LYS A 211 7.73 -4.43 -20.04
C LYS A 211 7.84 -2.98 -20.47
N VAL A 212 6.71 -2.27 -20.56
CA VAL A 212 6.66 -0.85 -20.93
C VAL A 212 7.44 -0.01 -19.90
N LEU A 213 7.18 -0.18 -18.61
CA LEU A 213 7.82 0.56 -17.55
C LEU A 213 9.33 0.27 -17.49
N LEU A 214 9.74 -0.99 -17.50
CA LEU A 214 11.15 -1.37 -17.49
C LEU A 214 11.92 -0.91 -18.74
N SER A 215 11.23 -0.73 -19.88
CA SER A 215 11.87 -0.26 -21.13
C SER A 215 12.29 1.20 -21.07
N GLN A 216 11.83 1.99 -20.08
CA GLN A 216 12.16 3.41 -19.95
C GLN A 216 13.56 3.65 -19.39
N GLY A 217 14.13 2.67 -18.67
CA GLY A 217 15.32 2.86 -17.85
C GLY A 217 15.01 3.68 -16.58
N TRP A 218 15.71 3.40 -15.50
CA TRP A 218 15.56 4.20 -14.29
C TRP A 218 16.60 5.33 -14.30
N LYS A 219 16.20 6.49 -14.78
CA LYS A 219 16.97 7.73 -14.70
C LYS A 219 16.56 8.47 -13.42
N PRO A 220 17.49 9.11 -12.69
CA PRO A 220 17.11 9.90 -11.53
C PRO A 220 16.11 10.99 -11.93
N LEU A 221 15.20 11.33 -11.03
CA LEU A 221 14.13 12.31 -11.26
C LEU A 221 14.68 13.74 -11.39
N TYR A 222 15.83 13.98 -10.74
CA TYR A 222 16.55 15.24 -10.73
C TYR A 222 18.05 15.02 -10.96
N ASP A 223 18.83 16.09 -11.06
CA ASP A 223 20.29 15.98 -11.07
C ASP A 223 20.77 15.33 -9.76
N LEU A 224 21.61 14.29 -9.87
CA LEU A 224 22.13 13.53 -8.73
C LEU A 224 22.82 14.43 -7.69
N LYS A 225 23.45 15.51 -8.10
CA LYS A 225 24.08 16.48 -7.19
C LYS A 225 23.08 17.19 -6.25
N THR A 226 21.79 17.09 -6.54
CA THR A 226 20.73 17.71 -5.73
C THR A 226 20.13 16.77 -4.68
N TYR A 227 20.51 15.48 -4.70
CA TYR A 227 20.09 14.49 -3.70
C TYR A 227 20.96 14.65 -2.45
N ARG A 228 20.56 15.56 -1.56
CA ARG A 228 21.35 15.94 -0.37
C ARG A 228 20.98 15.14 0.86
N GLU A 229 19.83 14.47 0.83
CA GLU A 229 19.32 13.66 1.95
C GLU A 229 19.74 12.18 1.80
N SER A 230 20.60 11.90 0.83
CA SER A 230 21.14 10.58 0.51
C SER A 230 22.66 10.57 0.57
N THR A 231 23.22 9.37 0.70
CA THR A 231 24.66 9.12 0.51
C THR A 231 25.03 9.23 -0.98
N ALA A 232 26.33 9.13 -1.28
CA ALA A 232 26.77 9.12 -2.68
C ALA A 232 26.15 7.93 -3.43
N ASP A 233 25.86 8.11 -4.73
CA ASP A 233 25.24 7.12 -5.61
C ASP A 233 26.04 5.79 -5.74
N LYS A 234 27.32 5.78 -5.41
CA LYS A 234 28.16 4.58 -5.40
C LYS A 234 28.59 4.28 -3.97
N ASN A 235 28.11 3.19 -3.43
CA ASN A 235 28.42 2.70 -2.09
C ASN A 235 28.75 1.22 -2.08
N ASP A 236 29.57 0.77 -1.12
CA ASP A 236 30.00 -0.63 -1.00
C ASP A 236 28.90 -1.54 -0.42
N TYR A 237 27.87 -0.98 0.22
CA TYR A 237 26.74 -1.75 0.78
C TYR A 237 25.61 -1.97 -0.22
N GLU A 238 25.61 -1.29 -1.35
CA GLU A 238 24.62 -1.49 -2.40
C GLU A 238 24.86 -2.80 -3.14
N GLN A 239 23.76 -3.54 -3.37
CA GLN A 239 23.88 -4.84 -4.02
C GLN A 239 23.87 -4.67 -5.54
N PRO A 240 24.98 -4.96 -6.25
CA PRO A 240 25.03 -4.87 -7.69
C PRO A 240 24.10 -5.88 -8.36
N TRP A 241 23.85 -5.69 -9.65
CA TRP A 241 23.04 -6.57 -10.48
C TRP A 241 23.89 -7.55 -11.27
N GLY A 242 23.27 -8.62 -11.74
CA GLY A 242 23.93 -9.70 -12.46
C GLY A 242 24.44 -10.80 -11.55
N LYS A 243 24.61 -12.00 -12.11
CA LYS A 243 25.02 -13.20 -11.34
C LYS A 243 26.39 -13.06 -10.66
N LYS A 244 27.26 -12.19 -11.20
CA LYS A 244 28.62 -11.94 -10.68
C LYS A 244 28.78 -10.51 -10.18
N GLY A 245 27.68 -9.74 -10.04
CA GLY A 245 27.74 -8.34 -9.65
C GLY A 245 28.36 -7.41 -10.70
N GLU A 246 28.24 -7.78 -11.98
CA GLU A 246 28.88 -7.06 -13.09
C GLU A 246 28.20 -5.76 -13.48
N ILE A 247 26.99 -5.50 -12.99
CA ILE A 247 26.24 -4.27 -13.27
C ILE A 247 26.14 -3.46 -11.95
N PRO A 248 26.74 -2.26 -11.90
CA PRO A 248 26.68 -1.41 -10.71
C PRO A 248 25.23 -1.09 -10.30
N ALA A 249 25.04 -0.90 -9.01
CA ALA A 249 23.77 -0.48 -8.42
C ALA A 249 23.66 1.06 -8.42
N THR A 250 23.98 1.72 -9.53
CA THR A 250 24.02 3.18 -9.64
C THR A 250 23.03 3.69 -10.67
N LEU A 251 22.60 4.94 -10.52
CA LEU A 251 21.75 5.64 -11.47
C LEU A 251 22.59 6.40 -12.54
N PRO A 252 22.14 6.41 -13.80
CA PRO A 252 20.94 5.78 -14.35
C PRO A 252 21.08 4.27 -14.53
N LEU A 253 20.06 3.51 -14.15
CA LEU A 253 20.04 2.06 -14.29
C LEU A 253 19.34 1.63 -15.59
N ASP A 254 20.01 0.82 -16.41
CA ASP A 254 19.44 0.25 -17.64
C ASP A 254 18.50 -0.93 -17.33
N THR A 255 17.29 -0.61 -16.85
CA THR A 255 16.27 -1.61 -16.51
C THR A 255 15.82 -2.42 -17.73
N LYS A 256 15.97 -1.89 -18.95
CA LYS A 256 15.68 -2.62 -20.19
C LYS A 256 16.69 -3.75 -20.43
N LYS A 257 17.96 -3.51 -20.13
CA LYS A 257 18.99 -4.55 -20.15
C LYS A 257 18.74 -5.58 -19.06
N LEU A 258 18.51 -5.12 -17.81
CA LEU A 258 18.23 -5.98 -16.67
C LEU A 258 17.02 -6.89 -16.90
N MET A 259 15.94 -6.38 -17.48
CA MET A 259 14.77 -7.17 -17.85
C MET A 259 15.11 -8.37 -18.75
N LYS A 260 16.11 -8.24 -19.63
CA LYS A 260 16.52 -9.32 -20.52
C LYS A 260 17.40 -10.36 -19.82
N THR A 261 18.19 -9.98 -18.82
CA THR A 261 19.12 -10.85 -18.10
C THR A 261 18.55 -11.45 -16.84
N GLU A 262 17.76 -10.68 -16.09
CA GLU A 262 17.21 -11.04 -14.77
C GLU A 262 15.70 -11.33 -14.81
N GLY A 263 15.02 -11.03 -15.94
CA GLY A 263 13.57 -11.22 -16.09
C GLY A 263 12.73 -10.04 -15.65
N LEU A 264 11.41 -10.23 -15.67
CA LEU A 264 10.44 -9.18 -15.39
C LEU A 264 10.35 -8.82 -13.90
N GLY A 265 10.79 -9.72 -13.01
CA GLY A 265 10.85 -9.48 -11.55
C GLY A 265 11.72 -8.28 -11.14
N VAL A 266 12.60 -7.80 -12.03
CA VAL A 266 13.37 -6.54 -11.84
C VAL A 266 12.48 -5.37 -11.45
N ILE A 267 11.22 -5.33 -11.91
CA ILE A 267 10.30 -4.24 -11.61
C ILE A 267 10.09 -4.05 -10.10
N ARG A 268 10.19 -5.12 -9.31
CA ARG A 268 10.03 -5.08 -7.86
C ARG A 268 11.06 -4.17 -7.19
N THR A 269 12.29 -4.16 -7.72
CA THR A 269 13.43 -3.41 -7.16
C THR A 269 13.69 -2.10 -7.94
N THR A 270 12.61 -1.49 -8.40
CA THR A 270 12.60 -0.18 -9.07
C THR A 270 11.37 0.61 -8.64
N PRO A 271 11.36 1.93 -8.74
CA PRO A 271 10.17 2.74 -8.43
C PRO A 271 8.95 2.38 -9.30
N PHE A 272 9.19 1.75 -10.45
CA PHE A 272 8.13 1.34 -11.38
C PHE A 272 7.17 0.31 -10.80
N GLY A 273 7.61 -0.48 -9.79
CA GLY A 273 6.73 -1.38 -9.05
C GLY A 273 5.63 -0.63 -8.29
N ASN A 274 5.94 0.55 -7.77
CA ASN A 274 4.95 1.41 -7.12
C ASN A 274 3.98 2.03 -8.15
N THR A 275 4.50 2.56 -9.26
CA THR A 275 3.67 3.06 -10.37
C THR A 275 2.71 1.98 -10.87
N LEU A 276 3.21 0.74 -11.05
CA LEU A 276 2.39 -0.40 -11.47
C LEU A 276 1.27 -0.71 -10.45
N THR A 277 1.55 -0.57 -9.15
CA THR A 277 0.56 -0.79 -8.08
C THR A 277 -0.55 0.27 -8.12
N PHE A 278 -0.23 1.54 -8.34
CA PHE A 278 -1.27 2.57 -8.54
C PHE A 278 -2.09 2.31 -9.80
N GLU A 279 -1.46 1.90 -10.89
CA GLU A 279 -2.18 1.61 -12.13
C GLU A 279 -3.18 0.46 -11.99
N ILE A 280 -2.81 -0.65 -11.31
CA ILE A 280 -3.73 -1.76 -11.07
C ILE A 280 -4.81 -1.39 -10.05
N ALA A 281 -4.50 -0.54 -9.06
CA ALA A 281 -5.47 -0.02 -8.10
C ALA A 281 -6.56 0.81 -8.80
N LYS A 282 -6.18 1.73 -9.71
CA LYS A 282 -7.14 2.46 -10.55
C LYS A 282 -7.98 1.52 -11.40
N ALA A 283 -7.36 0.51 -12.02
CA ALA A 283 -8.08 -0.47 -12.82
C ALA A 283 -9.06 -1.31 -11.97
N ALA A 284 -8.75 -1.59 -10.72
CA ALA A 284 -9.65 -2.28 -9.77
C ALA A 284 -10.85 -1.40 -9.38
N ILE A 285 -10.62 -0.11 -9.10
CA ILE A 285 -11.70 0.84 -8.81
C ILE A 285 -12.68 0.92 -9.97
N GLU A 286 -12.16 1.08 -11.20
CA GLU A 286 -13.00 1.14 -12.40
C GLU A 286 -13.70 -0.19 -12.69
N GLY A 287 -12.96 -1.30 -12.64
CA GLY A 287 -13.45 -2.61 -13.07
C GLY A 287 -14.42 -3.27 -12.11
N GLU A 288 -14.30 -2.99 -10.83
CA GLU A 288 -15.21 -3.48 -9.78
C GLU A 288 -16.24 -2.42 -9.37
N HIS A 289 -16.19 -1.20 -9.95
CA HIS A 289 -17.09 -0.10 -9.60
C HIS A 289 -17.03 0.25 -8.10
N LEU A 290 -15.82 0.33 -7.54
CA LEU A 290 -15.65 0.61 -6.12
C LEU A 290 -16.07 2.04 -5.79
N GLY A 291 -16.85 2.20 -4.73
CA GLY A 291 -17.38 3.48 -4.28
C GLY A 291 -18.55 4.01 -5.11
N GLU A 292 -19.16 3.21 -6.00
CA GLU A 292 -20.32 3.60 -6.80
C GLU A 292 -21.65 3.11 -6.20
N GLY A 293 -21.59 2.15 -5.24
CA GLY A 293 -22.76 1.60 -4.57
C GLY A 293 -23.28 2.44 -3.40
N GLU A 294 -24.30 1.91 -2.71
CA GLU A 294 -24.87 2.49 -1.49
C GLU A 294 -24.07 2.14 -0.23
N ASP A 295 -23.39 1.00 -0.24
CA ASP A 295 -22.55 0.55 0.86
C ASP A 295 -21.09 0.96 0.64
N THR A 296 -20.34 1.17 1.72
CA THR A 296 -18.92 1.48 1.69
C THR A 296 -18.13 0.30 1.09
N ASP A 297 -17.29 0.55 0.10
CA ASP A 297 -16.36 -0.44 -0.46
C ASP A 297 -14.95 -0.28 0.13
N PHE A 298 -14.09 -1.29 -0.06
CA PHE A 298 -12.75 -1.33 0.50
C PHE A 298 -11.69 -1.70 -0.56
N LEU A 299 -10.62 -0.92 -0.63
CA LEU A 299 -9.44 -1.22 -1.43
C LEU A 299 -8.20 -1.28 -0.54
N ALA A 300 -7.59 -2.46 -0.43
CA ALA A 300 -6.27 -2.62 0.16
C ALA A 300 -5.20 -2.60 -0.93
N MET A 301 -4.28 -1.64 -0.88
CA MET A 301 -3.16 -1.57 -1.81
C MET A 301 -1.83 -1.50 -1.05
N SER A 302 -0.80 -2.21 -1.54
CA SER A 302 0.52 -2.21 -0.92
C SER A 302 1.62 -1.94 -1.92
N HIS A 303 2.39 -0.90 -1.64
CA HIS A 303 3.55 -0.45 -2.40
C HIS A 303 4.80 -1.18 -1.91
N SER A 304 5.02 -2.39 -2.43
CA SER A 304 6.08 -3.27 -1.96
C SER A 304 7.44 -2.99 -2.60
N ALA A 305 7.51 -2.17 -3.66
CA ALA A 305 8.78 -1.86 -4.31
C ALA A 305 9.71 -1.04 -3.40
N THR A 306 9.17 -0.26 -2.48
CA THR A 306 9.95 0.48 -1.47
C THR A 306 10.81 -0.44 -0.60
N ASP A 307 10.27 -1.59 -0.20
CA ASP A 307 11.00 -2.61 0.57
C ASP A 307 12.13 -3.26 -0.25
N TYR A 308 11.85 -3.66 -1.48
CA TYR A 308 12.87 -4.24 -2.36
C TYR A 308 13.99 -3.26 -2.69
N VAL A 309 13.67 -1.99 -2.90
CA VAL A 309 14.65 -0.91 -3.12
C VAL A 309 15.48 -0.71 -1.86
N GLY A 310 14.83 -0.58 -0.70
CA GLY A 310 15.52 -0.42 0.58
C GLY A 310 16.46 -1.58 0.91
N HIS A 311 16.05 -2.83 0.62
CA HIS A 311 16.91 -4.00 0.80
C HIS A 311 18.11 -4.04 -0.14
N ARG A 312 17.98 -3.56 -1.38
CA ARG A 312 19.06 -3.60 -2.35
C ARG A 312 20.06 -2.46 -2.19
N TYR A 313 19.55 -1.26 -2.00
CA TYR A 313 20.35 -0.03 -2.05
C TYR A 313 20.59 0.58 -0.66
N GLY A 314 19.71 0.30 0.30
CA GLY A 314 19.82 0.85 1.65
C GLY A 314 18.90 2.05 1.89
N THR A 315 18.72 2.37 3.17
CA THR A 315 17.77 3.42 3.63
C THR A 315 18.22 4.86 3.35
N PHE A 316 19.50 5.05 3.05
CA PHE A 316 20.10 6.35 2.71
C PHE A 316 20.56 6.45 1.26
N ALA A 317 20.26 5.46 0.43
CA ALA A 317 20.66 5.47 -0.97
C ALA A 317 19.91 6.53 -1.79
N VAL A 318 20.53 7.01 -2.85
CA VAL A 318 19.91 7.91 -3.84
C VAL A 318 18.67 7.24 -4.48
N GLU A 319 18.77 5.94 -4.73
CA GLU A 319 17.68 5.11 -5.26
C GLU A 319 16.47 5.11 -4.33
N THR A 320 16.70 5.07 -3.03
CA THR A 320 15.61 5.14 -2.04
C THR A 320 14.98 6.53 -2.06
N GLU A 321 15.74 7.61 -2.02
CA GLU A 321 15.21 8.97 -2.14
C GLU A 321 14.42 9.14 -3.45
N ASP A 322 14.99 8.75 -4.61
CA ASP A 322 14.33 8.86 -5.91
C ASP A 322 13.01 8.06 -5.96
N THR A 323 13.01 6.89 -5.33
CA THR A 323 11.80 6.05 -5.23
C THR A 323 10.70 6.74 -4.45
N TYR A 324 11.00 7.38 -3.31
CA TYR A 324 10.02 8.10 -2.51
C TYR A 324 9.54 9.39 -3.18
N LEU A 325 10.41 10.11 -3.90
CA LEU A 325 10.00 11.29 -4.66
C LEU A 325 9.06 10.94 -5.82
N ARG A 326 9.23 9.77 -6.45
CA ARG A 326 8.31 9.25 -7.46
C ARG A 326 7.01 8.75 -6.86
N LEU A 327 7.10 8.02 -5.75
CA LEU A 327 5.94 7.57 -5.00
C LEU A 327 5.03 8.74 -4.61
N ASP A 328 5.62 9.86 -4.16
CA ASP A 328 4.91 11.08 -3.82
C ASP A 328 4.11 11.68 -4.99
N ARG A 329 4.72 11.69 -6.19
CA ARG A 329 4.04 12.16 -7.41
C ARG A 329 2.92 11.23 -7.85
N ASP A 330 3.17 9.93 -7.82
CA ASP A 330 2.17 8.92 -8.16
C ASP A 330 1.01 8.95 -7.14
N LEU A 331 1.30 9.19 -5.85
CA LEU A 331 0.30 9.40 -4.80
C LEU A 331 -0.54 10.66 -5.07
N ALA A 332 0.09 11.76 -5.46
CA ALA A 332 -0.63 12.99 -5.80
C ALA A 332 -1.59 12.80 -6.96
N ASP A 333 -1.15 12.08 -8.01
CA ASP A 333 -2.00 11.72 -9.14
C ASP A 333 -3.13 10.76 -8.74
N PHE A 334 -2.85 9.81 -7.84
CA PHE A 334 -3.87 8.88 -7.35
C PHE A 334 -4.92 9.57 -6.47
N LEU A 335 -4.52 10.48 -5.56
CA LEU A 335 -5.45 11.26 -4.75
C LEU A 335 -6.32 12.18 -5.62
N SER A 336 -5.72 12.83 -6.63
CA SER A 336 -6.49 13.61 -7.61
C SER A 336 -7.47 12.76 -8.44
N TYR A 337 -7.10 11.52 -8.75
CA TYR A 337 -7.98 10.56 -9.38
C TYR A 337 -9.17 10.20 -8.47
N LEU A 338 -8.92 9.91 -7.18
CA LEU A 338 -9.98 9.60 -6.21
C LEU A 338 -10.95 10.76 -6.03
N ASP A 339 -10.45 12.01 -5.94
CA ASP A 339 -11.28 13.21 -5.86
C ASP A 339 -12.27 13.31 -7.03
N LYS A 340 -11.82 12.98 -8.25
CA LYS A 340 -12.64 13.03 -9.46
C LYS A 340 -13.58 11.83 -9.59
N LYS A 341 -13.13 10.65 -9.21
CA LYS A 341 -13.86 9.40 -9.45
C LYS A 341 -14.87 9.09 -8.36
N VAL A 342 -14.48 9.25 -7.09
CA VAL A 342 -15.32 8.95 -5.94
C VAL A 342 -15.99 10.21 -5.40
N GLY A 343 -15.26 11.31 -5.38
CA GLY A 343 -15.68 12.61 -4.85
C GLY A 343 -14.79 13.04 -3.69
N GLU A 344 -14.40 14.32 -3.65
CA GLU A 344 -13.66 14.87 -2.51
C GLU A 344 -14.54 14.82 -1.24
N GLY A 345 -14.01 14.23 -0.15
CA GLY A 345 -14.75 14.01 1.10
C GLY A 345 -15.63 12.75 1.12
N GLU A 346 -15.77 12.04 0.01
CA GLU A 346 -16.58 10.83 -0.11
C GLU A 346 -15.76 9.54 0.13
N TYR A 347 -14.46 9.64 0.39
CA TYR A 347 -13.59 8.50 0.68
C TYR A 347 -12.72 8.75 1.91
N ILE A 348 -12.29 7.66 2.54
CA ILE A 348 -11.24 7.67 3.56
C ILE A 348 -9.98 7.08 2.94
N PHE A 349 -8.86 7.78 3.09
CA PHE A 349 -7.55 7.32 2.66
C PHE A 349 -6.65 7.16 3.89
N ILE A 350 -6.15 5.94 4.10
CA ILE A 350 -5.29 5.59 5.24
C ILE A 350 -3.93 5.18 4.69
N LEU A 351 -2.86 5.87 5.12
CA LEU A 351 -1.49 5.53 4.79
C LEU A 351 -0.74 5.09 6.05
N THR A 352 -0.04 3.96 5.95
CA THR A 352 0.84 3.45 7.01
C THR A 352 1.94 2.57 6.44
N ALA A 353 2.84 2.10 7.29
CA ALA A 353 3.85 1.09 6.96
C ALA A 353 3.60 -0.19 7.76
N ASP A 354 4.10 -1.31 7.25
CA ASP A 354 4.07 -2.62 7.90
C ASP A 354 5.26 -2.83 8.85
N HIS A 355 6.40 -2.26 8.50
CA HIS A 355 7.62 -2.21 9.30
C HIS A 355 8.54 -1.09 8.77
N ALA A 356 9.59 -0.81 9.50
CA ALA A 356 10.71 0.04 9.08
C ALA A 356 11.93 -0.83 8.71
N ALA A 357 13.04 -0.20 8.37
CA ALA A 357 14.34 -0.82 8.22
C ALA A 357 15.38 -0.12 9.08
N ALA A 358 16.36 -0.86 9.56
CA ALA A 358 17.55 -0.28 10.18
C ALA A 358 18.41 0.43 9.14
N HIS A 359 19.06 1.49 9.55
CA HIS A 359 20.06 2.15 8.71
C HIS A 359 21.26 1.24 8.51
N ASN A 360 21.86 1.28 7.33
CA ASN A 360 23.13 0.62 7.08
C ASN A 360 24.20 1.25 7.96
N LEU A 361 24.98 0.40 8.63
CA LEU A 361 26.19 0.87 9.30
C LEU A 361 27.22 1.18 8.24
N THR A 362 27.65 2.44 8.19
CA THR A 362 28.76 2.91 7.32
C THR A 362 30.09 2.67 7.98
#